data_97ad3bf7a09d05acf3352a549eaeb69d
#
_entry.id   97ad3bf7a09d05acf3352a549eaeb69d
#
_cell.length_a   1.000
_cell.length_b   1.000
_cell.length_c   1.000
_cell.angle_alpha   90.00
_cell.angle_beta   90.00
_cell.angle_gamma   90.00
#
_symmetry.space_group_name_H-M   'P 1'
#
loop_
_entity.id
_entity.type
_entity.pdbx_description
1 polymer ?
#
loop_
_entity_poly.entity_id
_entity_poly.type
_entity_poly.pdbx_seq_one_letter_code
_entity_poly.pdbx_strand_id
1 'polypeptide(L)'
;MSKRRITIPIFIPHSGCPHCCVFCNQWKVTGSHNEPTEAFFKKTVESYLSTAGPEIERVELAFFGGTFTAIDQELQRKYLSWALPYVTSGSIKSIRISTRPDYIDQNILTFLKSHYVETVEIGVQSFDREVLLYSGRGHSREDSLRACTLIKKSGMRLGVQLLPGLPGDTIDKSISSAEITQSLGADDVRIYPAVVLRETELERLYLAGKYKPLSLEEALLWVVQMYEIFYDAKINVIRMGLHPMDFADGECPIVAGPYHVAFGFLVKSRFRRNCMEKILSQWRKRFPLVKDVRLLIPFEHKEEYIGH
;
A
#
# COMPACT_ATOMS: atom_id res chain seq x y z
N MET A 1 -7.24 13.09 -19.45
CA MET A 1 -6.39 11.87 -19.43
C MET A 1 -5.70 11.79 -18.08
N SER A 2 -5.83 10.66 -17.38
CA SER A 2 -5.10 10.45 -16.12
C SER A 2 -3.60 10.44 -16.42
N LYS A 3 -2.85 11.29 -15.71
CA LYS A 3 -1.39 11.37 -15.83
C LYS A 3 -0.77 10.04 -15.44
N ARG A 4 -0.12 9.37 -16.38
CA ARG A 4 0.51 8.08 -16.10
C ARG A 4 1.78 8.25 -15.26
N ARG A 5 1.89 7.47 -14.20
CA ARG A 5 3.05 7.45 -13.30
C ARG A 5 3.70 6.07 -13.32
N ILE A 6 5.02 6.03 -13.29
CA ILE A 6 5.79 4.80 -13.09
C ILE A 6 6.50 4.89 -11.75
N THR A 7 6.49 3.81 -10.99
CA THR A 7 7.29 3.65 -9.78
C THR A 7 8.35 2.58 -10.03
N ILE A 8 9.62 2.95 -9.88
CA ILE A 8 10.77 2.04 -9.97
C ILE A 8 11.01 1.46 -8.57
N PRO A 9 10.75 0.17 -8.33
CA PRO A 9 10.92 -0.42 -7.01
C PRO A 9 12.36 -0.88 -6.80
N ILE A 10 12.95 -0.50 -5.67
CA ILE A 10 14.19 -1.05 -5.13
C ILE A 10 13.86 -1.67 -3.79
N PHE A 11 14.04 -3.00 -3.68
CA PHE A 11 13.74 -3.72 -2.45
C PHE A 11 14.97 -3.83 -1.56
N ILE A 12 14.77 -3.57 -0.24
CA ILE A 12 15.75 -3.74 0.84
C ILE A 12 15.15 -4.68 1.90
N PRO A 13 14.98 -5.98 1.59
CA PRO A 13 14.20 -6.91 2.41
C PRO A 13 14.72 -7.00 3.84
N HIS A 14 13.80 -6.92 4.81
CA HIS A 14 14.06 -7.00 6.26
C HIS A 14 15.12 -6.04 6.84
N SER A 15 15.78 -5.24 6.02
CA SER A 15 16.80 -4.30 6.48
C SER A 15 16.19 -3.28 7.45
N GLY A 16 16.81 -3.10 8.61
CA GLY A 16 16.35 -2.18 9.66
C GLY A 16 15.09 -2.62 10.42
N CYS A 17 14.52 -3.82 10.16
CA CYS A 17 13.35 -4.27 10.92
C CYS A 17 13.75 -4.84 12.28
N PRO A 18 13.37 -4.19 13.42
CA PRO A 18 13.73 -4.65 14.76
C PRO A 18 12.82 -5.77 15.28
N HIS A 19 11.68 -6.01 14.62
CA HIS A 19 10.65 -6.96 15.02
C HIS A 19 10.23 -7.86 13.86
N CYS A 20 9.92 -9.11 14.16
CA CYS A 20 9.30 -10.04 13.24
C CYS A 20 7.77 -9.96 13.38
N CYS A 21 7.13 -9.17 12.53
CA CYS A 21 5.66 -9.14 12.49
C CYS A 21 5.12 -10.52 12.12
N VAL A 22 4.02 -10.95 12.78
CA VAL A 22 3.47 -12.30 12.61
C VAL A 22 3.11 -12.67 11.17
N PHE A 23 2.81 -11.67 10.33
CA PHE A 23 2.37 -11.84 8.94
C PHE A 23 3.51 -11.69 7.90
N CYS A 24 4.73 -11.34 8.31
CA CYS A 24 5.75 -10.83 7.40
C CYS A 24 6.78 -11.88 7.03
N ASN A 25 6.92 -12.14 5.73
CA ASN A 25 8.04 -12.83 5.13
C ASN A 25 8.41 -12.13 3.82
N GLN A 26 9.24 -11.09 3.92
CA GLN A 26 9.59 -10.26 2.76
C GLN A 26 10.40 -11.03 1.73
N TRP A 27 11.23 -11.98 2.14
CA TRP A 27 12.01 -12.80 1.20
C TRP A 27 11.10 -13.61 0.27
N LYS A 28 10.04 -14.23 0.81
CA LYS A 28 9.06 -14.97 0.00
C LYS A 28 8.23 -14.06 -0.91
N VAL A 29 8.00 -12.81 -0.50
CA VAL A 29 7.21 -11.84 -1.28
C VAL A 29 8.03 -11.17 -2.38
N THR A 30 9.31 -10.89 -2.12
CA THR A 30 10.17 -10.13 -3.06
C THR A 30 11.05 -11.03 -3.92
N GLY A 31 11.23 -12.30 -3.55
CA GLY A 31 12.20 -13.21 -4.19
C GLY A 31 13.66 -12.78 -4.05
N SER A 32 13.95 -11.76 -3.23
CA SER A 32 15.29 -11.21 -3.02
C SER A 32 15.78 -11.47 -1.60
N HIS A 33 16.98 -12.03 -1.48
CA HIS A 33 17.64 -12.32 -0.21
C HIS A 33 18.83 -11.39 0.07
N ASN A 34 19.25 -10.62 -0.92
CA ASN A 34 20.44 -9.79 -0.84
C ASN A 34 20.10 -8.30 -0.82
N GLU A 35 20.95 -7.52 -0.15
CA GLU A 35 20.93 -6.07 -0.27
C GLU A 35 21.20 -5.65 -1.72
N PRO A 36 20.55 -4.57 -2.21
CA PRO A 36 20.79 -4.10 -3.56
C PRO A 36 22.23 -3.60 -3.70
N THR A 37 22.89 -3.99 -4.79
CA THR A 37 24.16 -3.40 -5.20
C THR A 37 23.92 -2.20 -6.10
N GLU A 38 24.92 -1.31 -6.22
CA GLU A 38 24.84 -0.16 -7.13
C GLU A 38 24.63 -0.60 -8.60
N ALA A 39 25.29 -1.68 -9.01
CA ALA A 39 25.12 -2.23 -10.35
C ALA A 39 23.67 -2.72 -10.59
N PHE A 40 23.09 -3.43 -9.63
CA PHE A 40 21.67 -3.84 -9.67
C PHE A 40 20.75 -2.63 -9.72
N PHE A 41 21.00 -1.62 -8.87
CA PHE A 41 20.23 -0.38 -8.82
C PHE A 41 20.23 0.31 -10.20
N LYS A 42 21.42 0.57 -10.77
CA LYS A 42 21.57 1.20 -12.09
C LYS A 42 20.83 0.41 -13.18
N LYS A 43 21.07 -0.88 -13.26
CA LYS A 43 20.40 -1.76 -14.23
C LYS A 43 18.87 -1.67 -14.12
N THR A 44 18.35 -1.70 -12.90
CA THR A 44 16.91 -1.60 -12.67
C THR A 44 16.36 -0.24 -13.13
N VAL A 45 16.98 0.85 -12.69
CA VAL A 45 16.55 2.20 -13.08
C VAL A 45 16.57 2.39 -14.60
N GLU A 46 17.66 2.03 -15.26
CA GLU A 46 17.83 2.16 -16.70
C GLU A 46 16.82 1.31 -17.49
N SER A 47 16.53 0.09 -17.01
CA SER A 47 15.51 -0.77 -17.60
C SER A 47 14.12 -0.12 -17.57
N TYR A 48 13.72 0.46 -16.43
CA TYR A 48 12.43 1.15 -16.33
C TYR A 48 12.39 2.43 -17.17
N LEU A 49 13.46 3.22 -17.16
CA LEU A 49 13.54 4.46 -17.94
C LEU A 49 13.51 4.19 -19.45
N SER A 50 14.14 3.11 -19.93
CA SER A 50 14.12 2.73 -21.35
C SER A 50 12.74 2.31 -21.86
N THR A 51 11.86 1.85 -20.96
CA THR A 51 10.47 1.47 -21.30
C THR A 51 9.45 2.58 -21.04
N ALA A 52 9.89 3.69 -20.43
CA ALA A 52 9.02 4.83 -20.15
C ALA A 52 8.72 5.59 -21.45
N GLY A 53 7.51 5.43 -21.98
CA GLY A 53 7.05 6.18 -23.16
C GLY A 53 6.70 7.64 -22.85
N PRO A 54 6.45 8.45 -23.89
CA PRO A 54 6.16 9.89 -23.74
C PRO A 54 4.88 10.20 -22.97
N GLU A 55 4.01 9.21 -22.78
CA GLU A 55 2.78 9.31 -21.94
C GLU A 55 3.07 9.28 -20.45
N ILE A 56 4.30 8.95 -20.03
CA ILE A 56 4.71 8.91 -18.63
C ILE A 56 5.14 10.31 -18.18
N GLU A 57 4.31 10.95 -17.38
CA GLU A 57 4.60 12.30 -16.89
C GLU A 57 5.47 12.31 -15.63
N ARG A 58 5.49 11.22 -14.86
CA ARG A 58 6.20 11.16 -13.59
C ARG A 58 6.80 9.78 -13.36
N VAL A 59 8.09 9.74 -13.17
CA VAL A 59 8.84 8.57 -12.70
C VAL A 59 9.20 8.81 -11.23
N GLU A 60 8.81 7.90 -10.36
CA GLU A 60 9.12 7.89 -8.93
C GLU A 60 10.03 6.70 -8.63
N LEU A 61 11.13 6.92 -7.91
CA LEU A 61 11.95 5.85 -7.35
C LEU A 61 11.43 5.51 -5.96
N ALA A 62 11.28 4.23 -5.64
CA ALA A 62 10.78 3.82 -4.34
C ALA A 62 11.66 2.75 -3.70
N PHE A 63 12.14 3.02 -2.49
CA PHE A 63 12.76 2.01 -1.63
C PHE A 63 11.69 1.34 -0.80
N PHE A 64 11.48 0.05 -1.07
CA PHE A 64 10.47 -0.79 -0.43
C PHE A 64 11.10 -1.92 0.39
N GLY A 65 10.30 -2.50 1.26
CA GLY A 65 10.74 -3.54 2.20
C GLY A 65 11.51 -2.96 3.38
N GLY A 66 11.69 -3.74 4.43
CA GLY A 66 12.41 -3.34 5.62
C GLY A 66 11.85 -2.08 6.31
N THR A 67 12.76 -1.37 6.98
CA THR A 67 12.49 -0.10 7.65
C THR A 67 13.59 0.87 7.26
N PHE A 68 13.39 1.64 6.18
CA PHE A 68 14.44 2.46 5.59
C PHE A 68 15.11 3.39 6.60
N THR A 69 14.35 4.02 7.48
CA THR A 69 14.88 4.97 8.48
C THR A 69 15.54 4.32 9.70
N ALA A 70 15.48 2.99 9.82
CA ALA A 70 16.12 2.24 10.88
C ALA A 70 17.43 1.55 10.45
N ILE A 71 17.75 1.55 9.17
CA ILE A 71 19.08 1.11 8.72
C ILE A 71 20.13 2.18 9.06
N ASP A 72 21.39 1.78 9.10
CA ASP A 72 22.50 2.71 9.36
C ASP A 72 22.45 3.95 8.45
N GLN A 73 22.72 5.13 9.00
CA GLN A 73 22.56 6.38 8.26
C GLN A 73 23.54 6.50 7.08
N GLU A 74 24.73 5.91 7.17
CA GLU A 74 25.67 5.88 6.05
C GLU A 74 25.13 5.00 4.89
N LEU A 75 24.45 3.91 5.23
CA LEU A 75 23.80 3.08 4.24
C LEU A 75 22.58 3.78 3.61
N GLN A 76 21.81 4.55 4.40
CA GLN A 76 20.76 5.41 3.86
C GLN A 76 21.35 6.43 2.85
N ARG A 77 22.45 7.12 3.22
CA ARG A 77 23.15 8.07 2.33
C ARG A 77 23.60 7.38 1.04
N LYS A 78 24.20 6.21 1.16
CA LYS A 78 24.68 5.42 0.04
C LYS A 78 23.55 5.11 -0.95
N TYR A 79 22.42 4.60 -0.47
CA TYR A 79 21.27 4.30 -1.36
C TYR A 79 20.68 5.56 -2.00
N LEU A 80 20.54 6.64 -1.24
CA LEU A 80 20.04 7.90 -1.76
C LEU A 80 21.03 8.56 -2.75
N SER A 81 22.34 8.39 -2.54
CA SER A 81 23.35 8.91 -3.46
C SER A 81 23.31 8.26 -4.83
N TRP A 82 22.93 6.99 -4.94
CA TRP A 82 22.74 6.32 -6.22
C TRP A 82 21.60 6.92 -7.04
N ALA A 83 20.57 7.45 -6.36
CA ALA A 83 19.44 8.09 -7.01
C ALA A 83 19.75 9.53 -7.48
N LEU A 84 20.73 10.19 -6.88
CA LEU A 84 21.02 11.60 -7.09
C LEU A 84 21.25 11.99 -8.56
N PRO A 85 22.03 11.26 -9.38
CA PRO A 85 22.22 11.59 -10.80
C PRO A 85 20.91 11.62 -11.60
N TYR A 86 20.00 10.70 -11.30
CA TYR A 86 18.70 10.60 -11.98
C TYR A 86 17.72 11.67 -11.55
N VAL A 87 17.79 12.08 -10.28
CA VAL A 87 16.95 13.18 -9.75
C VAL A 87 17.44 14.52 -10.29
N THR A 88 18.74 14.76 -10.27
CA THR A 88 19.34 16.02 -10.78
C THR A 88 19.19 16.19 -12.27
N SER A 89 19.24 15.10 -13.06
CA SER A 89 18.92 15.14 -14.50
C SER A 89 17.42 15.32 -14.79
N GLY A 90 16.57 15.16 -13.77
CA GLY A 90 15.11 15.21 -13.93
C GLY A 90 14.48 13.94 -14.52
N SER A 91 15.26 12.86 -14.74
CA SER A 91 14.75 11.57 -15.21
C SER A 91 13.86 10.90 -14.14
N ILE A 92 14.20 11.10 -12.88
CA ILE A 92 13.35 10.72 -11.73
C ILE A 92 12.86 12.02 -11.08
N LYS A 93 11.55 12.11 -10.85
CA LYS A 93 10.91 13.32 -10.29
C LYS A 93 10.84 13.34 -8.77
N SER A 94 10.84 12.18 -8.13
CA SER A 94 10.73 12.06 -6.67
C SER A 94 11.24 10.72 -6.18
N ILE A 95 11.63 10.71 -4.90
CA ILE A 95 11.97 9.48 -4.16
C ILE A 95 10.89 9.24 -3.12
N ARG A 96 10.50 7.96 -3.00
CA ARG A 96 9.62 7.43 -1.94
C ARG A 96 10.42 6.46 -1.09
N ILE A 97 10.20 6.47 0.21
CA ILE A 97 10.71 5.43 1.12
C ILE A 97 9.57 4.80 1.91
N SER A 98 9.72 3.52 2.25
CA SER A 98 8.80 2.84 3.17
C SER A 98 9.51 2.59 4.50
N THR A 99 8.80 2.86 5.59
CA THR A 99 9.35 2.71 6.93
C THR A 99 8.28 2.48 7.99
N ARG A 100 8.73 2.23 9.22
CA ARG A 100 7.89 2.08 10.41
C ARG A 100 7.65 3.44 11.09
N PRO A 101 6.52 3.61 11.79
CA PRO A 101 6.20 4.88 12.44
C PRO A 101 7.13 5.22 13.62
N ASP A 102 7.61 4.22 14.36
CA ASP A 102 8.49 4.39 15.52
C ASP A 102 9.92 4.85 15.16
N TYR A 103 10.27 4.89 13.87
CA TYR A 103 11.56 5.38 13.35
C TYR A 103 11.42 6.70 12.58
N ILE A 104 10.45 7.53 12.97
CA ILE A 104 10.26 8.87 12.41
C ILE A 104 10.41 9.92 13.51
N ASP A 105 11.34 10.83 13.29
CA ASP A 105 11.53 12.06 14.06
C ASP A 105 11.85 13.24 13.13
N GLN A 106 12.00 14.44 13.70
CA GLN A 106 12.25 15.66 12.92
C GLN A 106 13.62 15.64 12.23
N ASN A 107 14.64 15.03 12.84
CA ASN A 107 15.99 14.98 12.28
C ASN A 107 16.03 14.08 11.04
N ILE A 108 15.40 12.90 11.13
CA ILE A 108 15.32 11.99 9.99
C ILE A 108 14.51 12.59 8.84
N LEU A 109 13.42 13.32 9.11
CA LEU A 109 12.65 13.98 8.05
C LEU A 109 13.46 15.10 7.38
N THR A 110 14.23 15.86 8.14
CA THR A 110 15.14 16.87 7.60
C THR A 110 16.21 16.24 6.70
N PHE A 111 16.81 15.14 7.18
CA PHE A 111 17.77 14.35 6.40
C PHE A 111 17.17 13.82 5.10
N LEU A 112 16.00 13.17 5.16
CA LEU A 112 15.32 12.64 3.97
C LEU A 112 14.99 13.73 2.95
N LYS A 113 14.50 14.87 3.43
CA LYS A 113 14.16 16.02 2.58
C LYS A 113 15.38 16.61 1.87
N SER A 114 16.53 16.69 2.57
CA SER A 114 17.80 17.14 1.97
C SER A 114 18.34 16.19 0.90
N HIS A 115 17.83 14.95 0.85
CA HIS A 115 18.17 13.92 -0.15
C HIS A 115 17.04 13.66 -1.16
N TYR A 116 16.18 14.64 -1.42
CA TYR A 116 15.11 14.59 -2.43
C TYR A 116 14.01 13.53 -2.17
N VAL A 117 13.88 13.03 -0.95
CA VAL A 117 12.72 12.20 -0.58
C VAL A 117 11.50 13.11 -0.48
N GLU A 118 10.49 12.84 -1.30
CA GLU A 118 9.23 13.58 -1.30
C GLU A 118 8.15 12.85 -0.52
N THR A 119 8.12 11.51 -0.62
CA THR A 119 7.06 10.70 -0.02
C THR A 119 7.64 9.75 1.02
N VAL A 120 7.07 9.80 2.22
CA VAL A 120 7.33 8.83 3.28
C VAL A 120 6.09 7.95 3.45
N GLU A 121 6.24 6.66 3.17
CA GLU A 121 5.19 5.67 3.29
C GLU A 121 5.32 4.92 4.61
N ILE A 122 4.32 5.04 5.47
CA ILE A 122 4.33 4.48 6.82
C ILE A 122 3.55 3.17 6.87
N GLY A 123 4.21 2.12 7.35
CA GLY A 123 3.60 0.83 7.63
C GLY A 123 2.79 0.85 8.93
N VAL A 124 1.68 1.55 8.96
CA VAL A 124 0.77 1.63 10.12
C VAL A 124 0.11 0.30 10.40
N GLN A 125 -0.42 -0.33 9.37
CA GLN A 125 -1.17 -1.59 9.31
C GLN A 125 -2.57 -1.49 9.97
N SER A 126 -2.67 -1.00 11.20
CA SER A 126 -3.89 -0.68 11.92
C SER A 126 -3.66 0.45 12.92
N PHE A 127 -4.70 1.21 13.26
CA PHE A 127 -4.68 2.13 14.41
C PHE A 127 -5.33 1.53 15.66
N ASP A 128 -5.76 0.27 15.60
CA ASP A 128 -6.28 -0.44 16.77
C ASP A 128 -5.14 -1.06 17.59
N ARG A 129 -5.14 -0.81 18.90
CA ARG A 129 -4.07 -1.25 19.82
C ARG A 129 -3.98 -2.78 19.93
N GLU A 130 -5.12 -3.45 19.94
CA GLU A 130 -5.18 -4.90 20.07
C GLU A 130 -4.67 -5.58 18.79
N VAL A 131 -5.05 -5.07 17.62
CA VAL A 131 -4.56 -5.54 16.32
C VAL A 131 -3.04 -5.37 16.21
N LEU A 132 -2.50 -4.21 16.63
CA LEU A 132 -1.05 -3.96 16.64
C LEU A 132 -0.32 -4.92 17.58
N LEU A 133 -0.88 -5.18 18.76
CA LEU A 133 -0.33 -6.11 19.75
C LEU A 133 -0.28 -7.55 19.19
N TYR A 134 -1.42 -8.06 18.71
CA TYR A 134 -1.51 -9.44 18.23
C TYR A 134 -0.75 -9.68 16.92
N SER A 135 -0.53 -8.63 16.14
CA SER A 135 0.29 -8.74 14.92
C SER A 135 1.79 -8.58 15.15
N GLY A 136 2.23 -8.39 16.41
CA GLY A 136 3.65 -8.26 16.75
C GLY A 136 4.34 -7.04 16.12
N ARG A 137 3.58 -5.93 15.92
CA ARG A 137 4.11 -4.74 15.25
C ARG A 137 5.21 -4.04 16.05
N GLY A 138 5.13 -4.07 17.39
CA GLY A 138 6.13 -3.46 18.29
C GLY A 138 6.06 -1.93 18.36
N HIS A 139 5.25 -1.26 17.55
CA HIS A 139 4.96 0.17 17.66
C HIS A 139 3.53 0.39 18.17
N SER A 140 3.28 1.54 18.75
CA SER A 140 1.99 1.93 19.30
C SER A 140 1.14 2.70 18.26
N ARG A 141 -0.16 2.84 18.56
CA ARG A 141 -1.04 3.77 17.84
C ARG A 141 -0.51 5.19 17.90
N GLU A 142 -0.01 5.60 19.05
CA GLU A 142 0.53 6.94 19.32
C GLU A 142 1.77 7.23 18.46
N ASP A 143 2.63 6.24 18.25
CA ASP A 143 3.76 6.34 17.32
C ASP A 143 3.28 6.59 15.90
N SER A 144 2.25 5.87 15.47
CA SER A 144 1.66 6.05 14.13
C SER A 144 1.07 7.45 13.95
N LEU A 145 0.29 7.93 14.92
CA LEU A 145 -0.30 9.28 14.89
C LEU A 145 0.78 10.37 14.87
N ARG A 146 1.80 10.23 15.73
CA ARG A 146 2.94 11.15 15.80
C ARG A 146 3.69 11.21 14.48
N ALA A 147 4.08 10.06 13.93
CA ALA A 147 4.83 9.97 12.68
C ALA A 147 4.07 10.60 11.50
N CYS A 148 2.81 10.24 11.31
CA CYS A 148 1.99 10.81 10.24
C CYS A 148 1.86 12.33 10.37
N THR A 149 1.64 12.82 11.59
CA THR A 149 1.54 14.27 11.86
C THR A 149 2.86 14.99 11.57
N LEU A 150 4.02 14.42 11.97
CA LEU A 150 5.34 15.00 11.70
C LEU A 150 5.64 15.07 10.21
N ILE A 151 5.34 14.00 9.45
CA ILE A 151 5.53 13.97 7.99
C ILE A 151 4.72 15.08 7.33
N LYS A 152 3.43 15.22 7.66
CA LYS A 152 2.60 16.29 7.10
C LYS A 152 3.10 17.68 7.47
N LYS A 153 3.49 17.91 8.74
CA LYS A 153 4.07 19.19 9.19
C LYS A 153 5.40 19.53 8.51
N SER A 154 6.18 18.53 8.10
CA SER A 154 7.43 18.75 7.35
C SER A 154 7.20 19.17 5.90
N GLY A 155 5.95 19.14 5.42
CA GLY A 155 5.58 19.41 4.03
C GLY A 155 5.90 18.26 3.06
N MET A 156 6.21 17.07 3.57
CA MET A 156 6.38 15.85 2.77
C MET A 156 5.03 15.18 2.52
N ARG A 157 4.97 14.36 1.47
CA ARG A 157 3.79 13.54 1.18
C ARG A 157 3.73 12.35 2.12
N LEU A 158 2.55 12.09 2.66
CA LEU A 158 2.27 10.96 3.55
C LEU A 158 1.63 9.82 2.78
N GLY A 159 2.31 8.68 2.71
CA GLY A 159 1.72 7.39 2.32
C GLY A 159 1.36 6.58 3.57
N VAL A 160 0.24 5.88 3.56
CA VAL A 160 -0.17 4.99 4.67
C VAL A 160 -0.48 3.61 4.14
N GLN A 161 0.10 2.58 4.76
CA GLN A 161 -0.25 1.18 4.50
C GLN A 161 -1.16 0.65 5.60
N LEU A 162 -2.28 0.02 5.20
CA LEU A 162 -3.24 -0.64 6.07
C LEU A 162 -3.37 -2.11 5.67
N LEU A 163 -3.45 -3.00 6.69
CA LEU A 163 -3.62 -4.44 6.52
C LEU A 163 -4.90 -4.92 7.23
N PRO A 164 -6.08 -4.76 6.63
CA PRO A 164 -7.31 -5.28 7.21
C PRO A 164 -7.28 -6.81 7.31
N GLY A 165 -7.86 -7.35 8.39
CA GLY A 165 -7.96 -8.78 8.65
C GLY A 165 -6.78 -9.40 9.40
N LEU A 166 -5.91 -8.61 10.02
CA LEU A 166 -4.88 -9.10 10.95
C LEU A 166 -5.51 -9.75 12.21
N PRO A 167 -4.76 -10.54 13.02
CA PRO A 167 -5.28 -11.10 14.27
C PRO A 167 -5.92 -10.03 15.18
N GLY A 168 -7.14 -10.31 15.65
CA GLY A 168 -7.91 -9.38 16.47
C GLY A 168 -8.61 -8.24 15.72
N ASP A 169 -8.50 -8.19 14.38
CA ASP A 169 -9.16 -7.16 13.57
C ASP A 169 -10.65 -7.47 13.35
N THR A 170 -11.41 -6.41 13.15
CA THR A 170 -12.82 -6.43 12.75
C THR A 170 -13.06 -5.37 11.68
N ILE A 171 -14.20 -5.47 10.99
CA ILE A 171 -14.55 -4.49 9.98
C ILE A 171 -14.60 -3.06 10.56
N ASP A 172 -15.13 -2.88 11.76
CA ASP A 172 -15.23 -1.58 12.43
C ASP A 172 -13.85 -1.00 12.77
N LYS A 173 -12.90 -1.85 13.23
CA LYS A 173 -11.51 -1.45 13.50
C LYS A 173 -10.79 -1.03 12.22
N SER A 174 -10.99 -1.77 11.13
CA SER A 174 -10.44 -1.45 9.81
C SER A 174 -11.03 -0.15 9.24
N ILE A 175 -12.34 0.06 9.36
CA ILE A 175 -13.03 1.32 8.97
C ILE A 175 -12.50 2.49 9.79
N SER A 176 -12.43 2.34 11.13
CA SER A 176 -11.86 3.37 12.01
C SER A 176 -10.42 3.71 11.63
N SER A 177 -9.61 2.71 11.24
CA SER A 177 -8.25 2.95 10.74
C SER A 177 -8.22 3.73 9.43
N ALA A 178 -9.19 3.53 8.53
CA ALA A 178 -9.34 4.31 7.31
C ALA A 178 -9.75 5.76 7.61
N GLU A 179 -10.71 5.97 8.51
CA GLU A 179 -11.16 7.31 8.94
C GLU A 179 -10.04 8.11 9.61
N ILE A 180 -9.25 7.47 10.48
CA ILE A 180 -8.07 8.09 11.10
C ILE A 180 -7.06 8.47 10.01
N THR A 181 -6.79 7.59 9.06
CA THR A 181 -5.88 7.86 7.92
C THR A 181 -6.36 9.06 7.10
N GLN A 182 -7.67 9.15 6.84
CA GLN A 182 -8.28 10.30 6.18
C GLN A 182 -8.08 11.58 6.98
N SER A 183 -8.36 11.55 8.29
CA SER A 183 -8.26 12.73 9.17
C SER A 183 -6.83 13.26 9.29
N LEU A 184 -5.83 12.39 9.16
CA LEU A 184 -4.40 12.75 9.14
C LEU A 184 -3.96 13.39 7.81
N GLY A 185 -4.83 13.43 6.80
CA GLY A 185 -4.55 14.03 5.50
C GLY A 185 -3.53 13.22 4.69
N ALA A 186 -3.64 11.90 4.69
CA ALA A 186 -2.79 11.05 3.85
C ALA A 186 -2.95 11.43 2.37
N ASP A 187 -1.84 11.43 1.64
CA ASP A 187 -1.82 11.71 0.20
C ASP A 187 -2.02 10.43 -0.63
N ASP A 188 -1.44 9.34 -0.15
CA ASP A 188 -1.51 8.02 -0.79
C ASP A 188 -1.83 6.94 0.23
N VAL A 189 -2.59 5.91 -0.18
CA VAL A 189 -2.90 4.76 0.66
C VAL A 189 -2.65 3.47 -0.10
N ARG A 190 -2.18 2.43 0.62
CA ARG A 190 -2.17 1.03 0.19
C ARG A 190 -3.01 0.21 1.15
N ILE A 191 -3.84 -0.67 0.61
CA ILE A 191 -4.68 -1.57 1.40
C ILE A 191 -4.32 -3.00 1.03
N TYR A 192 -3.73 -3.73 1.95
CA TYR A 192 -3.33 -5.11 1.76
C TYR A 192 -4.11 -6.02 2.72
N PRO A 193 -5.24 -6.63 2.31
CA PRO A 193 -5.88 -7.63 3.16
C PRO A 193 -4.88 -8.71 3.57
N ALA A 194 -4.88 -9.05 4.86
CA ALA A 194 -3.93 -9.99 5.43
C ALA A 194 -4.07 -11.37 4.78
N VAL A 195 -2.95 -11.90 4.29
CA VAL A 195 -2.83 -13.27 3.78
C VAL A 195 -1.87 -14.06 4.67
N VAL A 196 -2.08 -15.36 4.76
CA VAL A 196 -1.19 -16.29 5.45
C VAL A 196 -0.07 -16.68 4.51
N LEU A 197 1.14 -16.23 4.79
CA LEU A 197 2.34 -16.59 4.04
C LEU A 197 3.07 -17.77 4.72
N ARG A 198 3.72 -18.61 3.93
CA ARG A 198 4.58 -19.70 4.43
C ARG A 198 5.70 -19.14 5.30
N GLU A 199 6.10 -19.95 6.28
CA GLU A 199 7.22 -19.64 7.19
C GLU A 199 7.00 -18.35 8.02
N THR A 200 5.74 -18.07 8.36
CA THR A 200 5.35 -16.95 9.23
C THR A 200 4.72 -17.46 10.53
N GLU A 201 4.73 -16.64 11.57
CA GLU A 201 4.00 -16.96 12.79
C GLU A 201 2.47 -16.99 12.52
N LEU A 202 2.00 -16.20 11.56
CA LEU A 202 0.59 -16.20 11.15
C LEU A 202 0.17 -17.57 10.55
N GLU A 203 1.08 -18.24 9.82
CA GLU A 203 0.85 -19.62 9.36
C GLU A 203 0.71 -20.59 10.53
N ARG A 204 1.56 -20.47 11.56
CA ARG A 204 1.45 -21.31 12.76
C ARG A 204 0.15 -21.11 13.49
N LEU A 205 -0.30 -19.85 13.64
CA LEU A 205 -1.58 -19.51 14.23
C LEU A 205 -2.75 -20.07 13.42
N TYR A 206 -2.68 -19.99 12.10
CA TYR A 206 -3.68 -20.54 11.18
C TYR A 206 -3.78 -22.07 11.29
N LEU A 207 -2.64 -22.78 11.20
CA LEU A 207 -2.60 -24.23 11.30
C LEU A 207 -3.04 -24.74 12.69
N ALA A 208 -2.81 -23.95 13.74
CA ALA A 208 -3.28 -24.24 15.10
C ALA A 208 -4.76 -23.88 15.34
N GLY A 209 -5.48 -23.37 14.34
CA GLY A 209 -6.87 -22.92 14.46
C GLY A 209 -7.08 -21.67 15.33
N LYS A 210 -5.99 -20.95 15.64
CA LYS A 210 -6.01 -19.72 16.47
C LYS A 210 -6.19 -18.44 15.65
N TYR A 211 -6.09 -18.51 14.34
CA TYR A 211 -6.34 -17.42 13.41
C TYR A 211 -7.13 -17.94 12.22
N LYS A 212 -8.14 -17.17 11.81
CA LYS A 212 -8.93 -17.42 10.61
C LYS A 212 -8.76 -16.21 9.69
N PRO A 213 -8.12 -16.34 8.52
CA PRO A 213 -8.02 -15.26 7.56
C PRO A 213 -9.40 -14.95 6.97
N LEU A 214 -9.58 -13.73 6.48
CA LEU A 214 -10.77 -13.36 5.72
C LEU A 214 -10.87 -14.22 4.45
N SER A 215 -12.08 -14.58 4.08
CA SER A 215 -12.38 -15.04 2.72
C SER A 215 -12.24 -13.90 1.72
N LEU A 216 -12.20 -14.22 0.43
CA LEU A 216 -12.16 -13.20 -0.63
C LEU A 216 -13.37 -12.24 -0.54
N GLU A 217 -14.58 -12.77 -0.32
CA GLU A 217 -15.80 -11.96 -0.22
C GLU A 217 -15.81 -11.07 1.02
N GLU A 218 -15.38 -11.58 2.17
CA GLU A 218 -15.24 -10.75 3.39
C GLU A 218 -14.24 -9.62 3.18
N ALA A 219 -13.08 -9.92 2.60
CA ALA A 219 -12.07 -8.91 2.31
C ALA A 219 -12.55 -7.86 1.30
N LEU A 220 -13.29 -8.27 0.27
CA LEU A 220 -13.92 -7.34 -0.68
C LEU A 220 -14.92 -6.43 0.04
N LEU A 221 -15.76 -6.99 0.92
CA LEU A 221 -16.71 -6.21 1.70
C LEU A 221 -16.02 -5.13 2.57
N TRP A 222 -14.95 -5.52 3.28
CA TRP A 222 -14.20 -4.61 4.15
C TRP A 222 -13.49 -3.51 3.34
N VAL A 223 -12.76 -3.93 2.31
CA VAL A 223 -11.93 -2.99 1.52
C VAL A 223 -12.77 -2.04 0.67
N VAL A 224 -13.96 -2.46 0.21
CA VAL A 224 -14.87 -1.55 -0.50
C VAL A 224 -15.29 -0.38 0.40
N GLN A 225 -15.60 -0.64 1.68
CA GLN A 225 -15.98 0.42 2.62
C GLN A 225 -14.80 1.35 2.94
N MET A 226 -13.60 0.80 3.17
CA MET A 226 -12.38 1.60 3.32
C MET A 226 -12.09 2.44 2.07
N TYR A 227 -12.27 1.85 0.88
CA TYR A 227 -12.06 2.52 -0.40
C TYR A 227 -13.05 3.67 -0.61
N GLU A 228 -14.32 3.52 -0.20
CA GLU A 228 -15.35 4.57 -0.27
C GLU A 228 -14.91 5.81 0.53
N ILE A 229 -14.39 5.64 1.76
CA ILE A 229 -13.85 6.71 2.60
C ILE A 229 -12.74 7.49 1.87
N PHE A 230 -11.77 6.76 1.29
CA PHE A 230 -10.65 7.40 0.59
C PHE A 230 -11.08 8.04 -0.73
N TYR A 231 -12.01 7.41 -1.45
CA TYR A 231 -12.54 7.95 -2.70
C TYR A 231 -13.27 9.28 -2.48
N ASP A 232 -14.13 9.36 -1.48
CA ASP A 232 -14.88 10.57 -1.12
C ASP A 232 -13.94 11.70 -0.64
N ALA A 233 -12.89 11.34 0.08
CA ALA A 233 -11.85 12.26 0.53
C ALA A 233 -10.83 12.65 -0.57
N LYS A 234 -10.93 12.08 -1.78
CA LYS A 234 -9.97 12.26 -2.89
C LYS A 234 -8.54 11.85 -2.53
N ILE A 235 -8.38 10.90 -1.61
CA ILE A 235 -7.10 10.29 -1.27
C ILE A 235 -6.78 9.22 -2.33
N ASN A 236 -5.54 9.22 -2.82
CA ASN A 236 -5.13 8.31 -3.87
C ASN A 236 -4.87 6.90 -3.31
N VAL A 237 -5.73 5.94 -3.61
CA VAL A 237 -5.47 4.53 -3.29
C VAL A 237 -4.62 3.91 -4.39
N ILE A 238 -3.31 3.88 -4.16
CA ILE A 238 -2.32 3.46 -5.16
C ILE A 238 -2.27 1.95 -5.36
N ARG A 239 -2.72 1.17 -4.36
CA ARG A 239 -2.80 -0.28 -4.46
C ARG A 239 -3.80 -0.90 -3.49
N MET A 240 -4.47 -1.93 -3.98
CA MET A 240 -5.32 -2.83 -3.18
C MET A 240 -4.97 -4.28 -3.52
N GLY A 241 -4.68 -5.08 -2.48
CA GLY A 241 -4.21 -6.46 -2.61
C GLY A 241 -2.72 -6.58 -3.02
N LEU A 242 -2.14 -7.74 -2.76
CA LEU A 242 -0.77 -8.04 -3.16
C LEU A 242 -0.62 -8.01 -4.68
N HIS A 243 0.58 -7.69 -5.16
CA HIS A 243 0.87 -7.78 -6.59
C HIS A 243 0.94 -9.26 -7.02
N PRO A 244 0.73 -9.55 -8.31
CA PRO A 244 1.05 -10.86 -8.85
C PRO A 244 2.51 -11.19 -8.52
N MET A 245 2.74 -12.36 -7.95
CA MET A 245 4.07 -12.83 -7.61
C MET A 245 4.49 -13.85 -8.66
N ASP A 246 5.68 -13.67 -9.22
CA ASP A 246 6.32 -14.70 -10.02
C ASP A 246 6.95 -15.69 -9.03
N PHE A 247 6.44 -16.89 -9.01
CA PHE A 247 6.94 -17.96 -8.13
C PHE A 247 8.20 -18.57 -8.76
N ALA A 248 9.36 -17.99 -8.43
CA ALA A 248 10.64 -18.44 -8.97
C ALA A 248 10.92 -19.93 -8.69
N ASP A 249 10.38 -20.47 -7.59
CA ASP A 249 10.54 -21.88 -7.17
C ASP A 249 9.29 -22.73 -7.49
N GLY A 250 8.32 -22.21 -8.24
CA GLY A 250 7.09 -22.94 -8.61
C GLY A 250 6.09 -23.13 -7.47
N GLU A 251 6.40 -22.75 -6.23
CA GLU A 251 5.51 -22.87 -5.08
C GLU A 251 4.90 -21.52 -4.67
N CYS A 252 3.56 -21.48 -4.60
CA CYS A 252 2.84 -20.31 -4.10
C CYS A 252 3.17 -20.11 -2.59
N PRO A 253 3.71 -18.95 -2.18
CA PRO A 253 4.00 -18.70 -0.77
C PRO A 253 2.75 -18.44 0.06
N ILE A 254 1.58 -18.31 -0.57
CA ILE A 254 0.31 -18.02 0.10
C ILE A 254 -0.37 -19.33 0.49
N VAL A 255 -0.58 -19.52 1.80
CA VAL A 255 -1.23 -20.70 2.39
C VAL A 255 -2.74 -20.51 2.45
N ALA A 256 -3.19 -19.33 2.83
CA ALA A 256 -4.61 -18.99 2.98
C ALA A 256 -4.85 -17.48 2.93
N GLY A 257 -6.12 -17.09 2.78
CA GLY A 257 -6.54 -15.70 2.81
C GLY A 257 -6.97 -15.15 1.45
N PRO A 258 -7.33 -13.86 1.40
CA PRO A 258 -8.05 -13.26 0.27
C PRO A 258 -7.12 -12.83 -0.88
N TYR A 259 -6.29 -13.74 -1.37
CA TYR A 259 -5.42 -13.44 -2.51
C TYR A 259 -6.18 -13.54 -3.83
N HIS A 260 -6.10 -12.50 -4.62
CA HIS A 260 -6.56 -12.48 -6.02
C HIS A 260 -5.71 -11.51 -6.83
N VAL A 261 -5.23 -11.93 -8.00
CA VAL A 261 -4.35 -11.11 -8.88
C VAL A 261 -4.98 -9.77 -9.29
N ALA A 262 -6.30 -9.76 -9.45
CA ALA A 262 -7.08 -8.57 -9.80
C ALA A 262 -7.86 -7.99 -8.60
N PHE A 263 -7.41 -8.19 -7.35
CA PHE A 263 -8.15 -7.78 -6.16
C PHE A 263 -8.60 -6.31 -6.20
N GLY A 264 -7.70 -5.40 -6.57
CA GLY A 264 -8.03 -3.97 -6.69
C GLY A 264 -9.10 -3.67 -7.74
N PHE A 265 -9.13 -4.44 -8.83
CA PHE A 265 -10.18 -4.33 -9.84
C PHE A 265 -11.54 -4.79 -9.26
N LEU A 266 -11.56 -5.93 -8.56
CA LEU A 266 -12.77 -6.44 -7.91
C LEU A 266 -13.37 -5.44 -6.91
N VAL A 267 -12.50 -4.79 -6.10
CA VAL A 267 -12.93 -3.74 -5.16
C VAL A 267 -13.58 -2.58 -5.90
N LYS A 268 -12.95 -2.06 -6.96
CA LYS A 268 -13.48 -0.95 -7.75
C LYS A 268 -14.78 -1.32 -8.44
N SER A 269 -14.88 -2.50 -9.02
CA SER A 269 -16.11 -3.00 -9.65
C SER A 269 -17.26 -3.10 -8.63
N ARG A 270 -17.01 -3.65 -7.44
CA ARG A 270 -18.00 -3.75 -6.37
C ARG A 270 -18.41 -2.35 -5.88
N PHE A 271 -17.48 -1.45 -5.70
CA PHE A 271 -17.75 -0.05 -5.35
C PHE A 271 -18.64 0.64 -6.40
N ARG A 272 -18.29 0.53 -7.69
CA ARG A 272 -19.10 1.11 -8.78
C ARG A 272 -20.50 0.53 -8.83
N ARG A 273 -20.62 -0.79 -8.67
CA ARG A 273 -21.92 -1.45 -8.56
C ARG A 273 -22.75 -0.91 -7.41
N ASN A 274 -22.17 -0.77 -6.19
CA ASN A 274 -22.86 -0.22 -5.04
C ASN A 274 -23.35 1.22 -5.30
N CYS A 275 -22.52 2.05 -5.95
CA CYS A 275 -22.91 3.41 -6.35
C CYS A 275 -24.10 3.39 -7.33
N MET A 276 -24.08 2.52 -8.35
CA MET A 276 -25.18 2.40 -9.29
C MET A 276 -26.47 1.93 -8.62
N GLU A 277 -26.40 0.95 -7.74
CA GLU A 277 -27.55 0.44 -6.99
C GLU A 277 -28.17 1.53 -6.11
N LYS A 278 -27.34 2.33 -5.42
CA LYS A 278 -27.78 3.50 -4.66
C LYS A 278 -28.51 4.52 -5.55
N ILE A 279 -27.92 4.90 -6.69
CA ILE A 279 -28.51 5.85 -7.65
C ILE A 279 -29.82 5.31 -8.23
N LEU A 280 -29.85 4.07 -8.70
CA LEU A 280 -31.04 3.46 -9.28
C LEU A 280 -32.18 3.32 -8.25
N SER A 281 -31.84 2.99 -7.00
CA SER A 281 -32.82 2.91 -5.91
C SER A 281 -33.48 4.29 -5.64
N GLN A 282 -32.66 5.36 -5.54
CA GLN A 282 -33.16 6.72 -5.36
C GLN A 282 -34.00 7.18 -6.56
N TRP A 283 -33.53 6.87 -7.78
CA TRP A 283 -34.20 7.21 -9.02
C TRP A 283 -35.57 6.49 -9.14
N ARG A 284 -35.64 5.18 -8.86
CA ARG A 284 -36.91 4.42 -8.85
C ARG A 284 -37.95 4.96 -7.88
N LYS A 285 -37.51 5.46 -6.71
CA LYS A 285 -38.40 6.12 -5.74
C LYS A 285 -38.99 7.43 -6.31
N ARG A 286 -38.18 8.16 -7.07
CA ARG A 286 -38.57 9.46 -7.64
C ARG A 286 -39.41 9.33 -8.93
N PHE A 287 -39.16 8.28 -9.71
CA PHE A 287 -39.79 8.04 -11.02
C PHE A 287 -40.32 6.61 -11.16
N PRO A 288 -41.34 6.21 -10.40
CA PRO A 288 -41.79 4.81 -10.30
C PRO A 288 -42.38 4.25 -11.61
N LEU A 289 -42.83 5.11 -12.54
CA LEU A 289 -43.45 4.70 -13.80
C LEU A 289 -42.46 4.53 -14.97
N VAL A 290 -41.20 4.94 -14.81
CA VAL A 290 -40.19 4.81 -15.86
C VAL A 290 -39.58 3.43 -15.84
N LYS A 291 -39.65 2.70 -16.97
CA LYS A 291 -39.21 1.30 -17.09
C LYS A 291 -37.73 1.19 -17.52
N ASP A 292 -37.26 2.14 -18.33
CA ASP A 292 -35.93 2.07 -18.96
C ASP A 292 -35.05 3.26 -18.52
N VAL A 293 -33.80 2.95 -18.18
CA VAL A 293 -32.79 3.94 -17.79
C VAL A 293 -31.53 3.71 -18.63
N ARG A 294 -31.01 4.77 -19.24
CA ARG A 294 -29.69 4.74 -19.88
C ARG A 294 -28.64 5.29 -18.94
N LEU A 295 -27.61 4.50 -18.68
CA LEU A 295 -26.45 4.92 -17.93
C LEU A 295 -25.32 5.32 -18.90
N LEU A 296 -24.82 6.53 -18.76
CA LEU A 296 -23.63 6.99 -19.45
C LEU A 296 -22.42 6.73 -18.54
N ILE A 297 -21.55 5.82 -18.95
CA ILE A 297 -20.36 5.41 -18.20
C ILE A 297 -19.14 5.99 -18.91
N PRO A 298 -18.21 6.67 -18.19
CA PRO A 298 -16.95 7.09 -18.78
C PRO A 298 -16.18 5.89 -19.34
N PHE A 299 -15.67 6.02 -20.56
CA PHE A 299 -15.00 4.92 -21.26
C PHE A 299 -13.82 4.33 -20.46
N GLU A 300 -13.06 5.18 -19.79
CA GLU A 300 -11.93 4.82 -18.93
C GLU A 300 -12.28 3.95 -17.72
N HIS A 301 -13.56 3.91 -17.33
CA HIS A 301 -14.08 3.11 -16.21
C HIS A 301 -15.05 2.01 -16.66
N LYS A 302 -15.21 1.81 -17.97
CA LYS A 302 -16.20 0.88 -18.51
C LYS A 302 -16.12 -0.51 -17.85
N GLU A 303 -14.93 -1.07 -17.76
CA GLU A 303 -14.70 -2.40 -17.20
C GLU A 303 -15.05 -2.49 -15.71
N GLU A 304 -14.82 -1.42 -14.95
CA GLU A 304 -15.18 -1.37 -13.52
C GLU A 304 -16.70 -1.42 -13.30
N TYR A 305 -17.50 -0.97 -14.27
CA TYR A 305 -18.97 -0.99 -14.21
C TYR A 305 -19.59 -2.28 -14.75
N ILE A 306 -19.02 -2.84 -15.81
CA ILE A 306 -19.57 -4.04 -16.46
C ILE A 306 -19.19 -5.28 -15.67
N GLY A 307 -18.01 -5.27 -15.03
CA GLY A 307 -17.43 -6.46 -14.40
C GLY A 307 -16.94 -7.47 -15.45
N HIS A 308 -16.40 -8.55 -14.98
CA HIS A 308 -16.08 -9.73 -15.78
C HIS A 308 -16.91 -10.92 -15.29
#